data_5b320cc7d634c00f2d8ee9ddb1b0a48e
#
_entry.id   5b320cc7d634c00f2d8ee9ddb1b0a48e
#
_cell.length_a   1.000
_cell.length_b   1.000
_cell.length_c   1.000
_cell.angle_alpha   90.00
_cell.angle_beta   90.00
_cell.angle_gamma   90.00
#
_symmetry.space_group_name_H-M   'P 1'
#
loop_
_entity.id
_entity.type
_entity.pdbx_description
1 polymer ?
#
loop_
_entity_poly.entity_id
_entity_poly.type
_entity_poly.pdbx_seq_one_letter_code
_entity_poly.pdbx_strand_id
1 'polypeptide(L)'
;MKWKRKGNDSVDYINGYPIDEVWGTYHYLAREIAPRLKAFKALKKHVWPDDFESQEDWDQAIQKMIDAFELVKDYSPSYEEDIQTVDQGVKLFCKYFCDLSD
;
A
#
# COMPACT_ATOMS: atom_id res chain seq x y z
N MET A 1 -14.47 0.80 -23.43
CA MET A 1 -14.80 -0.63 -23.48
C MET A 1 -15.76 -0.99 -22.36
N LYS A 2 -16.71 -1.83 -22.63
CA LYS A 2 -17.69 -2.24 -21.65
C LYS A 2 -17.38 -3.63 -21.13
N TRP A 3 -17.35 -3.78 -19.81
CA TRP A 3 -17.14 -5.06 -19.17
C TRP A 3 -18.47 -5.62 -18.69
N LYS A 4 -18.66 -6.91 -18.80
CA LYS A 4 -19.89 -7.59 -18.43
C LYS A 4 -19.62 -8.79 -17.56
N ARG A 5 -20.55 -9.08 -16.67
CA ARG A 5 -20.58 -10.36 -15.99
C ARG A 5 -21.19 -11.40 -16.93
N LYS A 6 -20.64 -12.60 -16.89
CA LYS A 6 -21.14 -13.71 -17.68
C LYS A 6 -22.04 -14.56 -16.80
N GLY A 7 -23.25 -14.81 -17.27
CA GLY A 7 -24.21 -15.55 -16.47
C GLY A 7 -24.52 -14.80 -15.18
N ASN A 8 -24.94 -15.52 -14.17
CA ASN A 8 -25.38 -14.90 -12.92
C ASN A 8 -24.24 -14.55 -11.98
N ASP A 9 -23.19 -15.36 -11.95
CA ASP A 9 -22.11 -15.22 -10.97
C ASP A 9 -20.73 -15.16 -11.61
N SER A 10 -20.68 -15.23 -12.95
CA SER A 10 -19.40 -15.16 -13.64
C SER A 10 -18.97 -13.72 -13.82
N VAL A 11 -17.70 -13.46 -13.61
CA VAL A 11 -17.11 -12.15 -13.87
C VAL A 11 -16.13 -12.29 -15.03
N ASP A 12 -15.94 -11.20 -15.75
CA ASP A 12 -14.91 -11.14 -16.76
C ASP A 12 -13.56 -10.98 -16.08
N TYR A 13 -12.52 -11.47 -16.75
CA TYR A 13 -11.16 -11.43 -16.26
C TYR A 13 -10.26 -10.70 -17.24
N ILE A 14 -9.26 -10.01 -16.71
CA ILE A 14 -8.19 -9.41 -17.49
C ILE A 14 -6.88 -9.95 -16.93
N ASN A 15 -6.13 -10.65 -17.78
CA ASN A 15 -4.83 -11.19 -17.40
C ASN A 15 -4.87 -12.01 -16.09
N GLY A 16 -5.97 -12.75 -15.90
CA GLY A 16 -6.12 -13.61 -14.74
C GLY A 16 -6.74 -12.96 -13.52
N TYR A 17 -7.13 -11.68 -13.60
CA TYR A 17 -7.74 -10.97 -12.48
C TYR A 17 -9.20 -10.62 -12.78
N PRO A 18 -10.11 -10.79 -11.79
CA PRO A 18 -11.50 -10.38 -11.96
C PRO A 18 -11.57 -8.89 -12.29
N ILE A 19 -12.45 -8.52 -13.23
CA ILE A 19 -12.54 -7.13 -13.66
C ILE A 19 -12.91 -6.18 -12.51
N ASP A 20 -13.73 -6.64 -11.58
CA ASP A 20 -14.12 -5.82 -10.42
C ASP A 20 -12.90 -5.42 -9.58
N GLU A 21 -11.92 -6.32 -9.45
CA GLU A 21 -10.68 -6.02 -8.73
C GLU A 21 -9.79 -5.07 -9.52
N VAL A 22 -9.80 -5.19 -10.85
CA VAL A 22 -9.01 -4.30 -11.70
C VAL A 22 -9.49 -2.86 -11.58
N TRP A 23 -10.81 -2.65 -11.49
CA TRP A 23 -11.38 -1.31 -11.30
C TRP A 23 -10.95 -0.69 -9.97
N GLY A 24 -10.74 -1.50 -8.95
CA GLY A 24 -10.29 -1.04 -7.65
C GLY A 24 -8.84 -1.38 -7.36
N THR A 25 -7.98 -1.39 -8.36
CA THR A 25 -6.60 -1.85 -8.26
C THR A 25 -5.86 -1.28 -7.06
N TYR A 26 -5.92 0.04 -6.83
CA TYR A 26 -5.15 0.62 -5.74
C TYR A 26 -5.63 0.20 -4.35
N HIS A 27 -6.92 -0.09 -4.19
CA HIS A 27 -7.45 -0.63 -2.94
C HIS A 27 -6.90 -2.03 -2.69
N TYR A 28 -6.88 -2.88 -3.71
CA TYR A 28 -6.36 -4.24 -3.58
C TYR A 28 -4.87 -4.25 -3.33
N LEU A 29 -4.12 -3.37 -4.00
CA LEU A 29 -2.70 -3.22 -3.72
C LEU A 29 -2.44 -2.77 -2.28
N ALA A 30 -3.21 -1.81 -1.80
CA ALA A 30 -3.08 -1.32 -0.42
C ALA A 30 -3.36 -2.43 0.60
N ARG A 31 -4.35 -3.29 0.35
CA ARG A 31 -4.66 -4.43 1.21
C ARG A 31 -3.52 -5.45 1.28
N GLU A 32 -2.74 -5.56 0.22
CA GLU A 32 -1.57 -6.43 0.19
C GLU A 32 -0.34 -5.76 0.83
N ILE A 33 -0.16 -4.48 0.57
CA ILE A 33 1.03 -3.75 1.02
C ILE A 33 0.99 -3.49 2.53
N ALA A 34 -0.15 -3.04 3.07
CA ALA A 34 -0.24 -2.65 4.47
C ALA A 34 0.17 -3.75 5.45
N PRO A 35 -0.36 -4.99 5.35
CA PRO A 35 0.04 -6.04 6.29
C PRO A 35 1.50 -6.45 6.12
N ARG A 36 2.03 -6.39 4.91
CA ARG A 36 3.45 -6.72 4.68
C ARG A 36 4.37 -5.67 5.31
N LEU A 37 4.00 -4.39 5.22
CA LEU A 37 4.75 -3.33 5.89
C LEU A 37 4.69 -3.46 7.40
N LYS A 38 3.54 -3.86 7.96
CA LYS A 38 3.41 -4.10 9.39
C LYS A 38 4.33 -5.23 9.85
N ALA A 39 4.39 -6.31 9.08
CA ALA A 39 5.28 -7.42 9.39
C ALA A 39 6.74 -6.99 9.29
N PHE A 40 7.10 -6.23 8.27
CA PHE A 40 8.46 -5.72 8.12
C PHE A 40 8.84 -4.79 9.25
N LYS A 41 7.93 -3.90 9.67
CA LYS A 41 8.18 -3.00 10.80
C LYS A 41 8.44 -3.78 12.09
N ALA A 42 7.74 -4.89 12.30
CA ALA A 42 7.89 -5.71 13.50
C ALA A 42 9.21 -6.48 13.55
N LEU A 43 9.86 -6.64 12.39
CA LEU A 43 11.14 -7.34 12.31
C LEU A 43 12.23 -6.53 13.00
N LYS A 44 13.12 -7.19 13.74
CA LYS A 44 14.33 -6.56 14.21
C LYS A 44 15.30 -6.46 13.03
N LYS A 45 15.63 -5.22 12.65
CA LYS A 45 16.41 -4.96 11.46
C LYS A 45 17.88 -4.81 11.79
N HIS A 46 18.72 -5.23 10.86
CA HIS A 46 20.17 -5.13 10.97
C HIS A 46 20.72 -3.97 10.13
N VAL A 47 19.95 -3.53 9.13
CA VAL A 47 20.34 -2.41 8.25
C VAL A 47 19.12 -1.53 8.01
N TRP A 48 19.39 -0.26 7.74
CA TRP A 48 18.37 0.72 7.32
C TRP A 48 19.05 1.78 6.45
N PRO A 49 18.27 2.58 5.71
CA PRO A 49 18.85 3.62 4.84
C PRO A 49 19.66 4.64 5.64
N ASP A 50 20.73 5.14 5.03
CA ASP A 50 21.65 6.11 5.67
C ASP A 50 20.96 7.41 6.09
N ASP A 51 19.81 7.72 5.51
CA ASP A 51 19.02 8.91 5.87
C ASP A 51 18.50 8.86 7.32
N PHE A 52 18.49 7.68 7.93
CA PHE A 52 17.95 7.47 9.28
C PHE A 52 19.09 7.11 10.24
N GLU A 53 19.07 7.73 11.42
CA GLU A 53 20.12 7.54 12.42
C GLU A 53 19.93 6.26 13.23
N SER A 54 18.70 5.76 13.28
CA SER A 54 18.39 4.59 14.12
C SER A 54 17.30 3.74 13.48
N GLN A 55 17.13 2.50 13.97
CA GLN A 55 16.04 1.65 13.56
C GLN A 55 14.70 2.29 13.90
N GLU A 56 14.61 2.98 15.04
CA GLU A 56 13.37 3.65 15.44
C GLU A 56 12.95 4.72 14.44
N ASP A 57 13.89 5.49 13.93
CA ASP A 57 13.60 6.51 12.92
C ASP A 57 13.12 5.86 11.62
N TRP A 58 13.76 4.79 11.21
CA TRP A 58 13.34 4.01 10.04
C TRP A 58 11.94 3.43 10.25
N ASP A 59 11.69 2.87 11.44
CA ASP A 59 10.37 2.30 11.76
C ASP A 59 9.27 3.37 11.76
N GLN A 60 9.57 4.60 12.17
CA GLN A 60 8.62 5.72 12.09
C GLN A 60 8.27 6.06 10.65
N ALA A 61 9.25 6.04 9.75
CA ALA A 61 9.00 6.23 8.33
C ALA A 61 8.12 5.11 7.77
N ILE A 62 8.39 3.87 8.15
CA ILE A 62 7.57 2.72 7.75
C ILE A 62 6.15 2.88 8.29
N GLN A 63 5.98 3.39 9.52
CA GLN A 63 4.65 3.62 10.08
C GLN A 63 3.85 4.63 9.25
N LYS A 64 4.49 5.67 8.73
CA LYS A 64 3.83 6.63 7.85
C LYS A 64 3.38 5.97 6.54
N MET A 65 4.17 5.05 6.01
CA MET A 65 3.77 4.26 4.85
C MET A 65 2.55 3.40 5.18
N ILE A 66 2.57 2.72 6.33
CA ILE A 66 1.45 1.89 6.79
C ILE A 66 0.18 2.74 6.90
N ASP A 67 0.26 3.91 7.53
CA ASP A 67 -0.89 4.79 7.73
C ASP A 67 -1.51 5.18 6.38
N ALA A 68 -0.68 5.47 5.38
CA ALA A 68 -1.16 5.81 4.05
C ALA A 68 -1.93 4.66 3.40
N PHE A 69 -1.37 3.46 3.40
CA PHE A 69 -2.01 2.31 2.77
C PHE A 69 -3.22 1.82 3.56
N GLU A 70 -3.22 1.95 4.88
CA GLU A 70 -4.41 1.66 5.69
C GLU A 70 -5.57 2.57 5.35
N LEU A 71 -5.30 3.85 5.06
CA LEU A 71 -6.35 4.79 4.68
C LEU A 71 -7.01 4.45 3.34
N VAL A 72 -6.24 3.93 2.37
CA VAL A 72 -6.77 3.70 1.03
C VAL A 72 -7.19 2.26 0.75
N LYS A 73 -7.01 1.35 1.69
CA LYS A 73 -7.34 -0.06 1.42
C LYS A 73 -8.83 -0.31 1.29
N ASP A 74 -9.68 0.52 1.89
CA ASP A 74 -11.13 0.30 1.91
C ASP A 74 -11.94 1.47 1.32
N TYR A 75 -11.35 2.67 1.22
CA TYR A 75 -12.07 3.83 0.69
C TYR A 75 -11.11 4.84 0.08
N SER A 76 -11.68 5.80 -0.66
CA SER A 76 -10.90 6.89 -1.25
C SER A 76 -10.95 8.09 -0.32
N PRO A 77 -9.81 8.56 0.20
CA PRO A 77 -9.81 9.70 1.11
C PRO A 77 -10.34 10.96 0.43
N SER A 78 -11.17 11.72 1.14
CA SER A 78 -11.70 12.98 0.64
C SER A 78 -11.35 14.16 1.55
N TYR A 79 -10.95 13.90 2.79
CA TYR A 79 -10.53 14.96 3.70
C TYR A 79 -9.08 15.33 3.44
N GLU A 80 -8.79 16.64 3.53
CA GLU A 80 -7.47 17.18 3.25
C GLU A 80 -6.36 16.50 4.05
N GLU A 81 -6.58 16.31 5.34
CA GLU A 81 -5.59 15.68 6.21
C GLU A 81 -5.32 14.22 5.86
N ASP A 82 -6.35 13.49 5.39
CA ASP A 82 -6.17 12.12 4.94
C ASP A 82 -5.42 12.08 3.62
N ILE A 83 -5.74 12.99 2.72
CA ILE A 83 -5.04 13.11 1.43
C ILE A 83 -3.56 13.39 1.67
N GLN A 84 -3.24 14.28 2.60
CA GLN A 84 -1.85 14.59 2.96
C GLN A 84 -1.14 13.38 3.55
N THR A 85 -1.81 12.63 4.41
CA THR A 85 -1.25 11.41 5.00
C THR A 85 -0.91 10.40 3.92
N VAL A 86 -1.82 10.18 2.97
CA VAL A 86 -1.61 9.27 1.86
C VAL A 86 -0.45 9.74 0.99
N ASP A 87 -0.45 11.01 0.61
CA ASP A 87 0.61 11.57 -0.24
C ASP A 87 1.98 11.41 0.40
N GLN A 88 2.10 11.76 1.67
CA GLN A 88 3.35 11.65 2.41
C GLN A 88 3.84 10.21 2.52
N GLY A 89 2.94 9.29 2.88
CA GLY A 89 3.30 7.89 3.06
C GLY A 89 3.66 7.20 1.75
N VAL A 90 2.94 7.51 0.68
CA VAL A 90 3.23 6.93 -0.64
C VAL A 90 4.56 7.47 -1.17
N LYS A 91 4.87 8.76 -0.95
CA LYS A 91 6.15 9.32 -1.34
C LYS A 91 7.31 8.63 -0.61
N LEU A 92 7.17 8.39 0.67
CA LEU A 92 8.16 7.64 1.44
C LEU A 92 8.32 6.23 0.91
N PHE A 93 7.21 5.56 0.63
CA PHE A 93 7.21 4.22 0.08
C PHE A 93 7.97 4.15 -1.25
N CYS A 94 7.71 5.10 -2.13
CA CYS A 94 8.41 5.14 -3.43
C CYS A 94 9.91 5.41 -3.25
N LYS A 95 10.26 6.33 -2.36
CA LYS A 95 11.66 6.70 -2.15
C LYS A 95 12.48 5.53 -1.60
N TYR A 96 11.91 4.78 -0.67
CA TYR A 96 12.63 3.72 0.03
C TYR A 96 12.17 2.32 -0.37
N PHE A 97 11.52 2.20 -1.51
CA PHE A 97 10.95 0.93 -1.94
C PHE A 97 11.97 -0.21 -1.95
N CYS A 98 13.13 0.02 -2.52
CA CYS A 98 14.18 -1.00 -2.61
C CYS A 98 14.93 -1.20 -1.29
N ASP A 99 14.70 -0.35 -0.30
CA ASP A 99 15.26 -0.48 1.03
C ASP A 99 14.38 -1.29 1.98
N LEU A 100 13.20 -1.72 1.52
CA LEU A 100 12.28 -2.55 2.30
C LEU A 100 12.74 -4.01 2.27
N SER A 101 13.93 -4.23 2.82
CA SER A 101 14.54 -5.54 2.94
C SER A 101 15.58 -5.47 4.07
N ASP A 102 16.02 -6.63 4.54
CA ASP A 102 17.04 -6.66 5.59
C ASP A 102 18.12 -7.70 5.31
#